data_dd56ab694a1906c83f742725b0b64c08
#
_entry.id   dd56ab694a1906c83f742725b0b64c08
#
_cell.length_a   1.000
_cell.length_b   1.000
_cell.length_c   1.000
_cell.angle_alpha   90.00
_cell.angle_beta   90.00
_cell.angle_gamma   90.00
#
_symmetry.space_group_name_H-M   'P 1'
#
loop_
_entity.id
_entity.type
_entity.pdbx_description
1 polymer ?
#
loop_
_entity_poly.entity_id
_entity_poly.type
_entity_poly.pdbx_seq_one_letter_code
_entity_poly.pdbx_strand_id
1 'polypeptide(L)'
;MLNANRLVSPSKFSTRPLYLQVRDALAARIAGGEWKPNAAIPNESDLAREFGVSSGTMRKALDLMEGERLLTRRQGRGTFVNDQSSEELAERFSNIHAAEGERIAGESKMLNIVQAPASPAECARLRLRADDKVWRIQRVRLHKGEPFLIEEVAMPAALFPGLDAQEMPNHRIVVLAQQYGILLGRGEERLSIGAASPSVAETLKLKAGSPILVLDRLVHDLDGQAVEWRVGTGHFADKYYLAEIS
;
A
#
# COMPACT_ATOMS: atom_id res chain seq x y z
N MET A 1 19.70 14.77 33.26
CA MET A 1 18.50 15.58 33.55
C MET A 1 18.25 16.50 32.38
N LEU A 2 17.40 16.08 31.46
CA LEU A 2 16.95 16.88 30.32
C LEU A 2 15.44 16.75 30.28
N ASN A 3 14.78 17.87 30.43
CA ASN A 3 13.35 18.07 30.52
C ASN A 3 12.63 17.66 29.22
N ALA A 4 11.85 16.59 29.30
CA ALA A 4 10.84 16.25 28.31
C ALA A 4 9.47 16.76 28.76
N ASN A 5 9.26 18.07 28.74
CA ASN A 5 7.94 18.66 28.93
C ASN A 5 7.72 19.72 27.83
N ARG A 6 7.52 19.27 26.59
CA ARG A 6 6.94 20.11 25.53
C ARG A 6 5.46 19.88 25.52
N LEU A 7 4.73 20.58 26.37
CA LEU A 7 3.33 20.87 26.21
C LEU A 7 3.16 21.51 24.82
N VAL A 8 2.47 20.81 23.93
CA VAL A 8 2.05 21.35 22.63
C VAL A 8 1.08 22.48 22.94
N SER A 9 1.52 23.72 22.68
CA SER A 9 0.69 24.92 22.80
C SER A 9 -0.55 24.77 21.90
N PRO A 10 -1.75 25.19 22.35
CA PRO A 10 -2.96 25.18 21.54
C PRO A 10 -2.91 26.34 20.54
N SER A 11 -2.24 26.12 19.40
CA SER A 11 -2.21 27.11 18.33
C SER A 11 -2.85 26.56 17.08
N LYS A 12 -3.97 27.20 16.70
CA LYS A 12 -4.79 27.07 15.51
C LYS A 12 -5.72 25.84 15.55
N PHE A 13 -7.01 26.13 15.61
CA PHE A 13 -8.09 25.16 15.39
C PHE A 13 -7.84 24.41 14.09
N SER A 14 -7.32 23.18 14.19
CA SER A 14 -7.37 22.25 13.09
C SER A 14 -8.86 21.98 12.83
N THR A 15 -9.34 22.31 11.65
CA THR A 15 -10.73 22.03 11.23
C THR A 15 -11.02 20.52 11.13
N ARG A 16 -9.98 19.70 11.32
CA ARG A 16 -10.05 18.24 11.22
C ARG A 16 -10.59 17.63 12.53
N PRO A 17 -11.56 16.71 12.47
CA PRO A 17 -12.13 16.07 13.65
C PRO A 17 -11.06 15.48 14.58
N LEU A 18 -11.25 15.64 15.91
CA LEU A 18 -10.24 15.23 16.91
C LEU A 18 -9.90 13.73 16.83
N TYR A 19 -10.88 12.86 16.55
CA TYR A 19 -10.62 11.43 16.41
C TYR A 19 -9.70 11.10 15.23
N LEU A 20 -9.70 11.91 14.16
CA LEU A 20 -8.74 11.75 13.05
C LEU A 20 -7.33 12.17 13.46
N GLN A 21 -7.19 13.24 14.26
CA GLN A 21 -5.88 13.66 14.79
C GLN A 21 -5.30 12.60 15.73
N VAL A 22 -6.14 11.98 16.55
CA VAL A 22 -5.74 10.86 17.42
C VAL A 22 -5.33 9.66 16.59
N ARG A 23 -6.11 9.28 15.57
CA ARG A 23 -5.78 8.19 14.65
C ARG A 23 -4.41 8.41 14.00
N ASP A 24 -4.13 9.62 13.51
CA ASP A 24 -2.87 9.95 12.87
C ASP A 24 -1.69 9.83 13.84
N ALA A 25 -1.87 10.31 15.07
CA ALA A 25 -0.84 10.21 16.10
C ALA A 25 -0.55 8.74 16.52
N LEU A 26 -1.61 7.91 16.61
CA LEU A 26 -1.46 6.48 16.89
C LEU A 26 -0.80 5.75 15.70
N ALA A 27 -1.21 6.08 14.47
CA ALA A 27 -0.61 5.54 13.26
C ALA A 27 0.88 5.89 13.14
N ALA A 28 1.27 7.12 13.50
CA ALA A 28 2.67 7.54 13.55
C ALA A 28 3.51 6.73 14.54
N ARG A 29 2.94 6.32 15.70
CA ARG A 29 3.62 5.42 16.66
C ARG A 29 3.86 4.03 16.07
N ILE A 30 2.89 3.48 15.32
CA ILE A 30 3.05 2.20 14.61
C ILE A 30 4.14 2.35 13.54
N ALA A 31 4.06 3.37 12.69
CA ALA A 31 5.04 3.63 11.64
C ALA A 31 6.45 3.86 12.19
N GLY A 32 6.57 4.57 13.33
CA GLY A 32 7.82 4.81 14.05
C GLY A 32 8.35 3.60 14.82
N GLY A 33 7.64 2.45 14.81
CA GLY A 33 8.06 1.21 15.45
C GLY A 33 7.96 1.20 16.98
N GLU A 34 7.27 2.19 17.59
CA GLU A 34 7.00 2.19 19.04
C GLU A 34 6.20 0.95 19.44
N TRP A 35 5.23 0.57 18.62
CA TRP A 35 4.51 -0.67 18.76
C TRP A 35 4.84 -1.62 17.61
N LYS A 36 5.44 -2.75 17.98
CA LYS A 36 5.85 -3.76 17.01
C LYS A 36 4.65 -4.54 16.44
N PRO A 37 4.77 -5.11 15.25
CA PRO A 37 3.81 -6.06 14.72
C PRO A 37 3.46 -7.16 15.74
N ASN A 38 2.19 -7.52 15.84
CA ASN A 38 1.65 -8.48 16.78
C ASN A 38 1.73 -8.10 18.28
N ALA A 39 2.26 -6.92 18.61
CA ALA A 39 2.26 -6.44 19.98
C ALA A 39 0.90 -5.88 20.38
N ALA A 40 0.53 -6.05 21.67
CA ALA A 40 -0.62 -5.37 22.24
C ALA A 40 -0.31 -3.89 22.47
N ILE A 41 -1.27 -3.02 22.14
CA ILE A 41 -1.23 -1.61 22.50
C ILE A 41 -1.91 -1.38 23.87
N PRO A 42 -1.64 -0.25 24.56
CA PRO A 42 -2.37 0.11 25.77
C PRO A 42 -3.88 0.11 25.54
N ASN A 43 -4.64 -0.13 26.61
CA ASN A 43 -6.09 -0.18 26.50
C ASN A 43 -6.70 1.21 26.20
N GLU A 44 -7.94 1.21 25.71
CA GLU A 44 -8.66 2.43 25.29
C GLU A 44 -8.67 3.52 26.36
N SER A 45 -8.84 3.15 27.65
CA SER A 45 -8.91 4.09 28.75
C SER A 45 -7.55 4.74 29.05
N ASP A 46 -6.47 3.97 28.96
CA ASP A 46 -5.11 4.49 29.18
C ASP A 46 -4.69 5.40 28.04
N LEU A 47 -4.96 5.02 26.78
CA LEU A 47 -4.73 5.86 25.62
C LEU A 47 -5.58 7.15 25.68
N ALA A 48 -6.85 7.07 26.06
CA ALA A 48 -7.70 8.26 26.20
C ALA A 48 -7.14 9.25 27.23
N ARG A 49 -6.64 8.71 28.37
CA ARG A 49 -5.98 9.53 29.40
C ARG A 49 -4.69 10.14 28.90
N GLU A 50 -3.85 9.37 28.22
CA GLU A 50 -2.58 9.83 27.66
C GLU A 50 -2.76 10.97 26.65
N PHE A 51 -3.74 10.83 25.76
CA PHE A 51 -4.03 11.82 24.73
C PHE A 51 -4.94 12.97 25.21
N GLY A 52 -5.43 12.92 26.44
CA GLY A 52 -6.31 13.95 26.99
C GLY A 52 -7.66 14.05 26.25
N VAL A 53 -8.17 12.95 25.73
CA VAL A 53 -9.43 12.88 24.96
C VAL A 53 -10.48 12.04 25.67
N SER A 54 -11.76 12.16 25.25
CA SER A 54 -12.80 11.30 25.76
C SER A 54 -12.64 9.86 25.27
N SER A 55 -13.12 8.87 26.04
CA SER A 55 -13.15 7.46 25.61
C SER A 55 -13.90 7.29 24.29
N GLY A 56 -14.98 8.05 24.05
CA GLY A 56 -15.69 7.99 22.77
C GLY A 56 -14.84 8.46 21.58
N THR A 57 -14.01 9.51 21.77
CA THR A 57 -13.07 9.98 20.73
C THR A 57 -11.98 8.94 20.45
N MET A 58 -11.41 8.35 21.52
CA MET A 58 -10.40 7.31 21.40
C MET A 58 -10.97 6.06 20.70
N ARG A 59 -12.17 5.61 21.13
CA ARG A 59 -12.84 4.46 20.51
C ARG A 59 -13.05 4.66 19.02
N LYS A 60 -13.55 5.84 18.61
CA LYS A 60 -13.76 6.16 17.20
C LYS A 60 -12.44 6.15 16.39
N ALA A 61 -11.34 6.60 16.99
CA ALA A 61 -10.02 6.52 16.35
C ALA A 61 -9.56 5.07 16.19
N LEU A 62 -9.71 4.25 17.22
CA LEU A 62 -9.35 2.83 17.17
C LEU A 62 -10.25 2.02 16.22
N ASP A 63 -11.56 2.33 16.13
CA ASP A 63 -12.48 1.71 15.18
C ASP A 63 -12.04 2.00 13.74
N LEU A 64 -11.61 3.24 13.47
CA LEU A 64 -11.08 3.61 12.17
C LEU A 64 -9.79 2.85 11.84
N MET A 65 -8.85 2.76 12.80
CA MET A 65 -7.59 2.02 12.60
C MET A 65 -7.83 0.50 12.40
N GLU A 66 -8.86 -0.05 13.01
CA GLU A 66 -9.27 -1.44 12.76
C GLU A 66 -9.84 -1.60 11.34
N GLY A 67 -10.71 -0.67 10.89
CA GLY A 67 -11.18 -0.61 9.50
C GLY A 67 -10.06 -0.40 8.48
N GLU A 68 -9.01 0.32 8.83
CA GLU A 68 -7.79 0.51 8.05
C GLU A 68 -6.82 -0.69 8.13
N ARG A 69 -7.19 -1.75 8.84
CA ARG A 69 -6.39 -2.97 9.05
C ARG A 69 -5.03 -2.73 9.70
N LEU A 70 -4.90 -1.68 10.50
CA LEU A 70 -3.71 -1.41 11.31
C LEU A 70 -3.74 -2.15 12.63
N LEU A 71 -4.92 -2.35 13.17
CA LEU A 71 -5.18 -2.98 14.46
C LEU A 71 -6.20 -4.12 14.32
N THR A 72 -6.15 -5.06 15.26
CA THR A 72 -7.17 -6.09 15.45
C THR A 72 -7.53 -6.15 16.93
N ARG A 73 -8.83 -6.06 17.24
CA ARG A 73 -9.34 -6.30 18.58
C ARG A 73 -9.57 -7.80 18.79
N ARG A 74 -9.05 -8.31 19.90
CA ARG A 74 -9.28 -9.71 20.33
C ARG A 74 -10.05 -9.68 21.65
N GLN A 75 -11.27 -10.17 21.62
CA GLN A 75 -12.17 -10.14 22.77
C GLN A 75 -11.49 -10.70 24.02
N GLY A 76 -11.52 -9.95 25.12
CA GLY A 76 -10.88 -10.30 26.39
C GLY A 76 -9.36 -10.31 26.40
N ARG A 77 -8.70 -10.04 25.27
CA ARG A 77 -7.23 -10.10 25.13
C ARG A 77 -6.58 -8.75 24.81
N GLY A 78 -7.35 -7.77 24.34
CA GLY A 78 -6.87 -6.45 24.01
C GLY A 78 -6.84 -6.15 22.51
N THR A 79 -6.17 -5.06 22.15
CA THR A 79 -5.99 -4.58 20.78
C THR A 79 -4.52 -4.76 20.37
N PHE A 80 -4.29 -5.30 19.19
CA PHE A 80 -2.97 -5.68 18.68
C PHE A 80 -2.67 -4.99 17.38
N VAL A 81 -1.39 -4.66 17.16
CA VAL A 81 -0.89 -4.13 15.89
C VAL A 81 -0.87 -5.27 14.86
N ASN A 82 -1.44 -5.04 13.70
CA ASN A 82 -1.39 -5.99 12.60
C ASN A 82 -0.01 -6.02 11.96
N ASP A 83 0.45 -7.22 11.65
CA ASP A 83 1.68 -7.40 10.87
C ASP A 83 1.37 -7.17 9.39
N GLN A 84 1.77 -5.99 8.88
CA GLN A 84 1.56 -5.63 7.47
C GLN A 84 2.37 -6.53 6.51
N SER A 85 3.41 -7.23 7.01
CA SER A 85 4.18 -8.19 6.23
C SER A 85 3.54 -9.58 6.18
N SER A 86 2.48 -9.82 6.98
CA SER A 86 1.73 -11.07 6.91
C SER A 86 1.21 -11.31 5.49
N GLU A 87 1.16 -12.56 5.06
CA GLU A 87 0.74 -12.93 3.71
C GLU A 87 -0.63 -12.33 3.35
N GLU A 88 -1.60 -12.42 4.27
CA GLU A 88 -2.94 -11.87 4.08
C GLU A 88 -2.94 -10.36 3.81
N LEU A 89 -2.21 -9.57 4.61
CA LEU A 89 -2.18 -8.11 4.47
C LEU A 89 -1.26 -7.66 3.34
N ALA A 90 -0.15 -8.36 3.12
CA ALA A 90 0.74 -8.07 2.00
C ALA A 90 0.07 -8.26 0.64
N GLU A 91 -0.93 -9.14 0.56
CA GLU A 91 -1.69 -9.45 -0.65
C GLU A 91 -3.00 -8.67 -0.80
N ARG A 92 -3.34 -7.80 0.14
CA ARG A 92 -4.63 -7.07 0.13
C ARG A 92 -4.94 -6.30 -1.16
N PHE A 93 -3.91 -5.99 -1.95
CA PHE A 93 -4.06 -5.38 -3.26
C PHE A 93 -3.89 -6.39 -4.42
N SER A 94 -3.88 -7.70 -4.16
CA SER A 94 -3.81 -8.72 -5.21
C SER A 94 -5.14 -9.45 -5.31
N ASN A 95 -5.86 -9.19 -6.40
CA ASN A 95 -7.20 -9.76 -6.65
C ASN A 95 -7.19 -10.80 -7.78
N ILE A 96 -6.01 -11.31 -8.12
CA ILE A 96 -5.84 -12.31 -9.19
C ILE A 96 -5.81 -13.69 -8.59
N HIS A 97 -6.63 -14.60 -9.14
CA HIS A 97 -6.78 -15.97 -8.70
C HIS A 97 -6.55 -16.95 -9.86
N ALA A 98 -6.00 -18.10 -9.54
CA ALA A 98 -5.96 -19.24 -10.45
C ALA A 98 -7.36 -19.82 -10.63
N ALA A 99 -7.57 -20.62 -11.68
CA ALA A 99 -8.85 -21.27 -11.96
C ALA A 99 -9.39 -22.09 -10.79
N GLU A 100 -8.50 -22.68 -10.01
CA GLU A 100 -8.79 -23.51 -8.84
C GLU A 100 -9.21 -22.69 -7.59
N GLY A 101 -9.17 -21.35 -7.66
CA GLY A 101 -9.56 -20.45 -6.57
C GLY A 101 -8.40 -19.96 -5.70
N GLU A 102 -7.19 -20.47 -5.90
CA GLU A 102 -6.01 -19.99 -5.17
C GLU A 102 -5.67 -18.57 -5.59
N ARG A 103 -5.42 -17.69 -4.60
CA ARG A 103 -4.92 -16.34 -4.86
C ARG A 103 -3.48 -16.41 -5.37
N ILE A 104 -3.20 -15.77 -6.50
CA ILE A 104 -1.86 -15.74 -7.07
C ILE A 104 -1.06 -14.62 -6.43
N ALA A 105 -0.24 -14.95 -5.44
CA ALA A 105 0.80 -14.07 -4.91
C ALA A 105 1.88 -13.80 -5.96
N GLY A 106 2.24 -14.84 -6.68
CA GLY A 106 3.11 -14.87 -7.84
C GLY A 106 4.58 -14.53 -7.54
N GLU A 107 5.47 -15.26 -8.17
CA GLU A 107 6.86 -14.85 -8.29
C GLU A 107 6.95 -13.59 -9.15
N SER A 108 7.86 -12.71 -8.81
CA SER A 108 8.11 -11.47 -9.55
C SER A 108 9.56 -11.43 -10.01
N LYS A 109 9.75 -11.26 -11.31
CA LYS A 109 11.08 -11.02 -11.88
C LYS A 109 11.19 -9.57 -12.28
N MET A 110 12.12 -8.84 -11.64
CA MET A 110 12.44 -7.48 -12.03
C MET A 110 13.14 -7.46 -13.37
N LEU A 111 12.67 -6.60 -14.26
CA LEU A 111 13.29 -6.34 -15.56
C LEU A 111 14.15 -5.07 -15.51
N ASN A 112 13.64 -4.02 -14.88
CA ASN A 112 14.32 -2.74 -14.81
C ASN A 112 13.85 -1.93 -13.59
N ILE A 113 14.75 -1.11 -13.04
CA ILE A 113 14.45 -0.06 -12.06
C ILE A 113 15.31 1.16 -12.36
N VAL A 114 14.72 2.34 -12.41
CA VAL A 114 15.41 3.59 -12.67
C VAL A 114 14.73 4.76 -11.96
N GLN A 115 15.53 5.67 -11.42
CA GLN A 115 15.03 6.95 -10.95
C GLN A 115 15.10 7.97 -12.10
N ALA A 116 13.97 8.61 -12.40
CA ALA A 116 13.88 9.58 -13.49
C ALA A 116 12.91 10.73 -13.13
N PRO A 117 12.97 11.90 -13.83
CA PRO A 117 11.94 12.92 -13.71
C PRO A 117 10.55 12.35 -14.03
N ALA A 118 9.54 12.81 -13.30
CA ALA A 118 8.16 12.35 -13.52
C ALA A 118 7.65 12.81 -14.89
N SER A 119 7.02 11.92 -15.63
CA SER A 119 6.31 12.26 -16.87
C SER A 119 5.02 13.03 -16.56
N PRO A 120 4.43 13.74 -17.53
CA PRO A 120 3.14 14.43 -17.31
C PRO A 120 2.02 13.50 -16.82
N ALA A 121 1.99 12.25 -17.28
CA ALA A 121 1.02 11.26 -16.83
C ALA A 121 1.25 10.85 -15.37
N GLU A 122 2.50 10.63 -14.98
CA GLU A 122 2.88 10.32 -13.59
C GLU A 122 2.60 11.50 -12.67
N CYS A 123 2.91 12.75 -13.10
CA CYS A 123 2.57 13.95 -12.35
C CYS A 123 1.06 14.03 -12.09
N ALA A 124 0.25 13.79 -13.10
CA ALA A 124 -1.21 13.83 -12.99
C ALA A 124 -1.75 12.73 -12.05
N ARG A 125 -1.25 11.48 -12.18
CA ARG A 125 -1.73 10.33 -11.39
C ARG A 125 -1.25 10.36 -9.94
N LEU A 126 0.03 10.70 -9.73
CA LEU A 126 0.66 10.73 -8.41
C LEU A 126 0.58 12.09 -7.72
N ARG A 127 -0.03 13.10 -8.37
CA ARG A 127 -0.12 14.49 -7.89
C ARG A 127 1.24 15.10 -7.57
N LEU A 128 2.19 14.88 -8.49
CA LEU A 128 3.56 15.38 -8.40
C LEU A 128 3.72 16.68 -9.17
N ARG A 129 4.79 17.42 -8.87
CA ARG A 129 5.24 18.57 -9.64
C ARG A 129 6.11 18.10 -10.81
N ALA A 130 6.31 18.94 -11.80
CA ALA A 130 7.07 18.61 -13.01
C ALA A 130 8.56 18.30 -12.77
N ASP A 131 9.13 18.80 -11.67
CA ASP A 131 10.52 18.60 -11.26
C ASP A 131 10.71 17.42 -10.26
N ASP A 132 9.61 16.85 -9.78
CA ASP A 132 9.66 15.69 -8.90
C ASP A 132 10.16 14.45 -9.66
N LYS A 133 10.83 13.55 -8.94
CA LYS A 133 11.33 12.30 -9.50
C LYS A 133 10.47 11.12 -9.06
N VAL A 134 10.46 10.11 -9.90
CA VAL A 134 9.83 8.81 -9.61
C VAL A 134 10.84 7.68 -9.77
N TRP A 135 10.64 6.62 -9.02
CA TRP A 135 11.16 5.31 -9.31
C TRP A 135 10.24 4.65 -10.33
N ARG A 136 10.78 4.30 -11.52
CA ARG A 136 10.08 3.47 -12.51
C ARG A 136 10.61 2.07 -12.42
N ILE A 137 9.70 1.13 -12.28
CA ILE A 137 9.99 -0.28 -12.11
C ILE A 137 9.22 -1.04 -13.16
N GLN A 138 9.92 -1.90 -13.91
CA GLN A 138 9.29 -2.88 -14.79
C GLN A 138 9.55 -4.28 -14.24
N ARG A 139 8.50 -5.08 -14.18
CA ARG A 139 8.60 -6.46 -13.72
C ARG A 139 7.60 -7.37 -14.41
N VAL A 140 7.93 -8.65 -14.44
CA VAL A 140 7.02 -9.71 -14.90
C VAL A 140 6.60 -10.55 -13.71
N ARG A 141 5.31 -10.81 -13.60
CA ARG A 141 4.74 -11.75 -12.64
C ARG A 141 4.65 -13.12 -13.30
N LEU A 142 5.05 -14.14 -12.54
CA LEU A 142 5.01 -15.52 -12.98
C LEU A 142 4.04 -16.32 -12.07
N HIS A 143 3.38 -17.29 -12.64
CA HIS A 143 2.63 -18.29 -11.91
C HIS A 143 3.06 -19.68 -12.42
N LYS A 144 3.53 -20.54 -11.53
CA LYS A 144 4.10 -21.85 -11.85
C LYS A 144 5.20 -21.75 -12.94
N GLY A 145 6.06 -20.71 -12.85
CA GLY A 145 7.14 -20.44 -13.80
C GLY A 145 6.73 -19.76 -15.11
N GLU A 146 5.42 -19.62 -15.40
CA GLU A 146 4.95 -18.99 -16.63
C GLU A 146 4.59 -17.52 -16.43
N PRO A 147 5.03 -16.62 -17.34
CA PRO A 147 4.72 -15.20 -17.28
C PRO A 147 3.24 -14.97 -17.60
N PHE A 148 2.54 -14.20 -16.77
CA PHE A 148 1.12 -13.91 -16.98
C PHE A 148 0.77 -12.43 -16.91
N LEU A 149 1.63 -11.59 -16.28
CA LEU A 149 1.37 -10.18 -16.07
C LEU A 149 2.68 -9.39 -16.14
N ILE A 150 2.70 -8.34 -16.95
CA ILE A 150 3.76 -7.33 -16.96
C ILE A 150 3.26 -6.14 -16.17
N GLU A 151 4.07 -5.61 -15.28
CA GLU A 151 3.72 -4.44 -14.47
C GLU A 151 4.73 -3.31 -14.72
N GLU A 152 4.19 -2.13 -14.99
CA GLU A 152 4.92 -0.86 -14.97
C GLU A 152 4.48 -0.08 -13.74
N VAL A 153 5.43 0.24 -12.87
CA VAL A 153 5.18 0.87 -11.56
C VAL A 153 5.91 2.20 -11.51
N ALA A 154 5.22 3.23 -11.04
CA ALA A 154 5.80 4.53 -10.72
C ALA A 154 5.54 4.85 -9.24
N MET A 155 6.58 5.23 -8.52
CA MET A 155 6.51 5.62 -7.11
C MET A 155 7.24 6.94 -6.89
N PRO A 156 6.68 7.90 -6.12
CA PRO A 156 7.37 9.15 -5.81
C PRO A 156 8.72 8.89 -5.14
N ALA A 157 9.82 9.33 -5.73
CA ALA A 157 11.17 9.03 -5.22
C ALA A 157 11.41 9.64 -3.82
N ALA A 158 10.74 10.74 -3.49
CA ALA A 158 10.83 11.39 -2.19
C ALA A 158 10.28 10.51 -1.05
N LEU A 159 9.33 9.61 -1.33
CA LEU A 159 8.77 8.68 -0.36
C LEU A 159 9.66 7.46 -0.12
N PHE A 160 10.55 7.14 -1.06
CA PHE A 160 11.41 5.96 -1.05
C PHE A 160 12.87 6.37 -1.30
N PRO A 161 13.49 7.15 -0.39
CA PRO A 161 14.87 7.60 -0.54
C PRO A 161 15.83 6.40 -0.48
N GLY A 162 16.76 6.34 -1.44
CA GLY A 162 17.76 5.29 -1.48
C GLY A 162 17.24 3.90 -1.85
N LEU A 163 16.07 3.82 -2.48
CA LEU A 163 15.52 2.55 -2.94
C LEU A 163 16.52 1.84 -3.87
N ASP A 164 16.99 0.67 -3.46
CA ASP A 164 17.93 -0.14 -4.25
C ASP A 164 17.22 -1.35 -4.85
N ALA A 165 17.53 -1.63 -6.11
CA ALA A 165 17.02 -2.79 -6.83
C ALA A 165 17.40 -4.13 -6.18
N GLN A 166 18.55 -4.19 -5.49
CA GLN A 166 19.05 -5.41 -4.86
C GLN A 166 18.31 -5.76 -3.56
N GLU A 167 17.70 -4.76 -2.91
CA GLU A 167 16.98 -4.92 -1.65
C GLU A 167 15.47 -5.13 -1.83
N MET A 168 14.99 -5.23 -3.06
CA MET A 168 13.58 -5.40 -3.38
C MET A 168 13.18 -6.87 -3.65
N PRO A 169 13.23 -7.78 -2.66
CA PRO A 169 12.72 -9.14 -2.86
C PRO A 169 11.19 -9.13 -2.93
N ASN A 170 10.61 -9.74 -3.95
CA ASN A 170 9.16 -10.00 -4.11
C ASN A 170 8.17 -8.82 -3.92
N HIS A 171 8.63 -7.63 -4.02
CA HIS A 171 8.03 -6.27 -4.12
C HIS A 171 6.52 -6.15 -3.95
N ARG A 172 6.02 -6.59 -2.83
CA ARG A 172 4.68 -6.23 -2.38
C ARG A 172 4.76 -4.81 -1.84
N ILE A 173 4.03 -3.88 -2.44
CA ILE A 173 4.04 -2.46 -2.03
C ILE A 173 3.75 -2.30 -0.54
N VAL A 174 2.94 -3.17 0.06
CA VAL A 174 2.61 -3.11 1.49
C VAL A 174 3.85 -3.30 2.36
N VAL A 175 4.68 -4.32 2.03
CA VAL A 175 5.92 -4.61 2.77
C VAL A 175 6.96 -3.51 2.55
N LEU A 176 7.11 -3.07 1.30
CA LEU A 176 8.03 -1.99 0.95
C LEU A 176 7.67 -0.69 1.67
N ALA A 177 6.40 -0.27 1.60
CA ALA A 177 5.93 0.95 2.25
C ALA A 177 6.19 0.93 3.76
N GLN A 178 5.98 -0.20 4.42
CA GLN A 178 6.25 -0.36 5.85
C GLN A 178 7.73 -0.13 6.18
N GLN A 179 8.67 -0.59 5.35
CA GLN A 179 10.11 -0.37 5.55
C GLN A 179 10.48 1.13 5.55
N TYR A 180 9.72 1.93 4.81
CA TYR A 180 9.85 3.39 4.76
C TYR A 180 8.92 4.14 5.74
N GLY A 181 8.28 3.42 6.67
CA GLY A 181 7.37 4.02 7.64
C GLY A 181 6.06 4.53 7.04
N ILE A 182 5.69 4.08 5.84
CA ILE A 182 4.48 4.48 5.14
C ILE A 182 3.38 3.45 5.43
N LEU A 183 2.29 3.91 6.03
CA LEU A 183 1.11 3.08 6.24
C LEU A 183 0.13 3.29 5.09
N LEU A 184 -0.11 2.23 4.34
CA LEU A 184 -1.00 2.31 3.17
C LEU A 184 -2.48 2.33 3.61
N GLY A 185 -3.22 3.19 2.96
CA GLY A 185 -4.67 3.32 3.09
C GLY A 185 -5.41 2.55 1.98
N ARG A 186 -6.16 3.31 1.15
CA ARG A 186 -6.98 2.76 0.07
C ARG A 186 -6.19 2.54 -1.21
N GLY A 187 -6.64 1.55 -2.02
CA GLY A 187 -6.26 1.41 -3.42
C GLY A 187 -7.48 1.56 -4.32
N GLU A 188 -7.29 2.15 -5.48
CA GLU A 188 -8.27 2.21 -6.56
C GLU A 188 -7.70 1.43 -7.75
N GLU A 189 -8.50 0.59 -8.37
CA GLU A 189 -8.09 -0.16 -9.56
C GLU A 189 -9.16 -0.08 -10.65
N ARG A 190 -8.74 0.27 -11.85
CA ARG A 190 -9.57 0.30 -13.05
C ARG A 190 -9.18 -0.86 -13.93
N LEU A 191 -10.18 -1.59 -14.40
CA LEU A 191 -9.98 -2.71 -15.30
C LEU A 191 -10.48 -2.32 -16.68
N SER A 192 -9.68 -2.63 -17.70
CA SER A 192 -10.08 -2.47 -19.09
C SER A 192 -9.50 -3.59 -19.95
N ILE A 193 -10.06 -3.76 -21.13
CA ILE A 193 -9.55 -4.72 -22.11
C ILE A 193 -8.74 -3.98 -23.15
N GLY A 194 -7.56 -4.53 -23.47
CA GLY A 194 -6.66 -4.02 -24.49
C GLY A 194 -6.25 -5.12 -25.47
N ALA A 195 -5.33 -4.78 -26.36
CA ALA A 195 -4.68 -5.69 -27.27
C ALA A 195 -3.18 -5.75 -27.00
N ALA A 196 -2.60 -6.95 -27.00
CA ALA A 196 -1.18 -7.14 -26.73
C ALA A 196 -0.34 -6.46 -27.81
N SER A 197 0.51 -5.51 -27.41
CA SER A 197 1.57 -4.98 -28.29
C SER A 197 2.57 -6.10 -28.64
N PRO A 198 3.41 -5.92 -29.68
CA PRO A 198 4.42 -6.92 -30.01
C PRO A 198 5.33 -7.29 -28.82
N SER A 199 5.77 -6.31 -28.04
CA SER A 199 6.63 -6.54 -26.86
C SER A 199 5.93 -7.27 -25.73
N VAL A 200 4.66 -6.92 -25.46
CA VAL A 200 3.82 -7.63 -24.48
C VAL A 200 3.57 -9.06 -24.92
N ALA A 201 3.26 -9.26 -26.20
CA ALA A 201 3.01 -10.57 -26.76
C ALA A 201 4.24 -11.48 -26.68
N GLU A 202 5.42 -10.96 -26.99
CA GLU A 202 6.70 -11.67 -26.85
C GLU A 202 6.92 -12.10 -25.39
N THR A 203 6.79 -11.18 -24.44
CA THR A 203 7.03 -11.45 -23.01
C THR A 203 6.04 -12.45 -22.42
N LEU A 204 4.75 -12.34 -22.79
CA LEU A 204 3.67 -13.21 -22.29
C LEU A 204 3.45 -14.45 -23.15
N LYS A 205 4.30 -14.68 -24.19
CA LYS A 205 4.21 -15.81 -25.12
C LYS A 205 2.85 -15.89 -25.86
N LEU A 206 2.36 -14.72 -26.31
CA LEU A 206 1.09 -14.56 -27.00
C LEU A 206 1.32 -14.18 -28.47
N LYS A 207 0.22 -14.11 -29.23
CA LYS A 207 0.21 -13.44 -30.54
C LYS A 207 -0.01 -11.94 -30.33
N ALA A 208 0.67 -11.09 -31.12
CA ALA A 208 0.38 -9.67 -31.16
C ALA A 208 -1.11 -9.45 -31.49
N GLY A 209 -1.75 -8.51 -30.79
CA GLY A 209 -3.18 -8.26 -30.91
C GLY A 209 -4.08 -9.17 -30.07
N SER A 210 -3.55 -10.19 -29.38
CA SER A 210 -4.35 -10.99 -28.44
C SER A 210 -5.02 -10.11 -27.38
N PRO A 211 -6.26 -10.41 -26.96
CA PRO A 211 -6.93 -9.66 -25.91
C PRO A 211 -6.19 -9.84 -24.58
N ILE A 212 -6.03 -8.73 -23.88
CA ILE A 212 -5.37 -8.67 -22.56
C ILE A 212 -6.21 -7.84 -21.61
N LEU A 213 -6.08 -8.13 -20.32
CA LEU A 213 -6.62 -7.30 -19.26
C LEU A 213 -5.58 -6.26 -18.85
N VAL A 214 -6.02 -5.00 -18.74
CA VAL A 214 -5.22 -3.89 -18.25
C VAL A 214 -5.73 -3.50 -16.87
N LEU A 215 -4.84 -3.50 -15.88
CA LEU A 215 -5.08 -3.17 -14.49
C LEU A 215 -4.39 -1.84 -14.19
N ASP A 216 -5.14 -0.74 -14.08
CA ASP A 216 -4.62 0.61 -13.73
C ASP A 216 -4.91 0.87 -12.25
N ARG A 217 -3.90 0.70 -11.39
CA ARG A 217 -4.01 0.82 -9.94
C ARG A 217 -3.31 2.05 -9.40
N LEU A 218 -3.98 2.72 -8.47
CA LEU A 218 -3.41 3.80 -7.66
C LEU A 218 -3.57 3.48 -6.18
N VAL A 219 -2.47 3.45 -5.45
CA VAL A 219 -2.44 3.20 -3.99
C VAL A 219 -2.09 4.49 -3.27
N HIS A 220 -2.81 4.75 -2.18
CA HIS A 220 -2.61 5.92 -1.33
C HIS A 220 -2.19 5.48 0.09
N ASP A 221 -1.51 6.37 0.78
CA ASP A 221 -1.32 6.27 2.22
C ASP A 221 -2.62 6.63 2.99
N LEU A 222 -2.55 6.61 4.32
CA LEU A 222 -3.67 6.94 5.19
C LEU A 222 -4.11 8.41 5.09
N ASP A 223 -3.22 9.30 4.65
CA ASP A 223 -3.49 10.73 4.49
C ASP A 223 -4.01 11.07 3.08
N GLY A 224 -4.09 10.07 2.20
CA GLY A 224 -4.56 10.21 0.84
C GLY A 224 -3.50 10.68 -0.15
N GLN A 225 -2.21 10.67 0.25
CA GLN A 225 -1.09 10.90 -0.66
C GLN A 225 -0.91 9.67 -1.55
N ALA A 226 -0.74 9.88 -2.85
CA ALA A 226 -0.46 8.81 -3.79
C ALA A 226 0.96 8.25 -3.57
N VAL A 227 1.06 6.94 -3.38
CA VAL A 227 2.28 6.21 -3.06
C VAL A 227 2.78 5.38 -4.24
N GLU A 228 1.86 4.75 -4.97
CA GLU A 228 2.17 3.91 -6.13
C GLU A 228 1.11 4.09 -7.20
N TRP A 229 1.55 4.30 -8.43
CA TRP A 229 0.75 4.08 -9.63
C TRP A 229 1.30 2.90 -10.40
N ARG A 230 0.46 1.92 -10.72
CA ARG A 230 0.86 0.69 -11.39
C ARG A 230 -0.09 0.39 -12.53
N VAL A 231 0.46 0.10 -13.71
CA VAL A 231 -0.28 -0.43 -14.84
C VAL A 231 0.18 -1.87 -15.08
N GLY A 232 -0.74 -2.80 -14.87
CA GLY A 232 -0.54 -4.21 -15.14
C GLY A 232 -1.17 -4.58 -16.47
N THR A 233 -0.47 -5.33 -17.30
CA THR A 233 -0.95 -5.85 -18.58
C THR A 233 -0.82 -7.36 -18.58
N GLY A 234 -1.93 -8.08 -18.59
CA GLY A 234 -1.92 -9.52 -18.36
C GLY A 234 -2.85 -10.33 -19.24
N HIS A 235 -2.53 -11.61 -19.37
CA HIS A 235 -3.36 -12.61 -20.04
C HIS A 235 -3.88 -13.61 -18.99
N PHE A 236 -5.22 -13.69 -18.89
CA PHE A 236 -5.90 -14.43 -17.84
C PHE A 236 -6.75 -15.59 -18.41
N ALA A 237 -6.19 -16.38 -19.33
CA ALA A 237 -6.91 -17.51 -19.93
C ALA A 237 -7.36 -18.56 -18.90
N ASP A 238 -6.50 -18.82 -17.90
CA ASP A 238 -6.69 -19.78 -16.80
C ASP A 238 -6.73 -19.10 -15.43
N LYS A 239 -7.01 -17.79 -15.41
CA LYS A 239 -7.01 -16.94 -14.22
C LYS A 239 -8.23 -16.03 -14.25
N TYR A 240 -8.59 -15.51 -13.09
CA TYR A 240 -9.64 -14.50 -13.00
C TYR A 240 -9.30 -13.41 -12.01
N TYR A 241 -9.94 -12.28 -12.17
CA TYR A 241 -9.91 -11.18 -11.23
C TYR A 241 -11.15 -11.24 -10.35
N LEU A 242 -10.96 -11.31 -9.02
CA LEU A 242 -12.05 -11.37 -8.06
C LEU A 242 -12.24 -9.99 -7.40
N ALA A 243 -13.42 -9.41 -7.56
CA ALA A 243 -13.86 -8.24 -6.80
C ALA A 243 -14.97 -8.68 -5.83
N GLU A 244 -14.76 -8.49 -4.54
CA GLU A 244 -15.81 -8.68 -3.54
C GLU A 244 -16.66 -7.41 -3.47
N ILE A 245 -17.98 -7.59 -3.51
CA ILE A 245 -18.96 -6.50 -3.43
C ILE A 245 -19.73 -6.67 -2.13
N SER A 246 -19.57 -5.73 -1.20
CA SER A 246 -20.24 -5.70 0.12
C SER A 246 -21.14 -4.48 0.26
#